data_5bc1507827fb45862e0153e381c3b9d7
#
_entry.id   5bc1507827fb45862e0153e381c3b9d7
#
_cell.length_a   1.000
_cell.length_b   1.000
_cell.length_c   1.000
_cell.angle_alpha   90.00
_cell.angle_beta   90.00
_cell.angle_gamma   90.00
#
_symmetry.space_group_name_H-M   'P 1'
#
loop_
_entity.id
_entity.type
_entity.pdbx_description
1 polymer ?
#
loop_
_entity_poly.entity_id
_entity_poly.type
_entity_poly.pdbx_seq_one_letter_code
_entity_poly.pdbx_strand_id
1 'polypeptide(L)'
;MISNIKEFNTTSGNVVVNVKDYNLLRETITTHNSSTVLLCRFLRDALIGANIVDLIPDRIVPFMMDEDKFNDPEQHIEQNTTNLIDYGVQASGRVNDGNTDNTKASATLSFLIPNSLLQSGTVIHGFKLYSGKLSNEKMYAIVFLNNPITVVQGTSLEVSWTLVVSPK
;
A
#
# COMPACT_ATOMS: atom_id res chain seq x y z
N MET A 1 5.85 26.23 28.55
CA MET A 1 6.16 24.81 28.84
C MET A 1 5.26 23.96 27.94
N ILE A 2 5.74 23.61 26.73
CA ILE A 2 5.04 22.71 25.81
C ILE A 2 5.80 21.40 25.90
N SER A 3 5.54 20.66 26.97
CA SER A 3 6.01 19.29 27.11
C SER A 3 4.79 18.39 26.94
N ASN A 4 4.76 17.70 25.87
CA ASN A 4 4.03 16.46 25.53
C ASN A 4 3.49 16.50 24.10
N ILE A 5 4.38 16.71 23.15
CA ILE A 5 4.12 16.17 21.82
C ILE A 5 4.23 14.66 22.00
N LYS A 6 3.09 14.00 22.18
CA LYS A 6 3.07 12.54 22.14
C LYS A 6 3.58 12.13 20.77
N GLU A 7 4.69 11.42 20.76
CA GLU A 7 5.17 10.79 19.55
C GLU A 7 4.07 9.85 19.04
N PHE A 8 3.71 9.98 17.78
CA PHE A 8 2.79 9.04 17.16
C PHE A 8 3.59 7.83 16.67
N ASN A 9 3.25 6.66 17.17
CA ASN A 9 3.63 5.43 16.48
C ASN A 9 2.74 5.31 15.25
N THR A 10 3.22 5.81 14.16
CA THR A 10 2.64 5.42 12.90
C THR A 10 3.02 3.98 12.69
N THR A 11 2.00 3.08 12.54
CA THR A 11 2.24 2.18 11.48
C THR A 11 2.21 0.70 11.75
N SER A 12 1.10 0.26 12.16
CA SER A 12 0.69 -1.06 11.72
C SER A 12 -0.48 -0.87 10.75
N GLY A 13 -0.34 -1.33 9.55
CA GLY A 13 -1.47 -1.40 8.63
C GLY A 13 -1.59 -2.83 8.16
N ASN A 14 -2.80 -3.22 7.81
CA ASN A 14 -3.08 -4.53 7.21
C ASN A 14 -3.38 -4.34 5.74
N VAL A 15 -2.85 -5.25 4.93
CA VAL A 15 -3.24 -5.39 3.53
C VAL A 15 -3.89 -6.74 3.34
N VAL A 16 -5.10 -6.72 2.81
CA VAL A 16 -5.86 -7.91 2.45
C VAL A 16 -6.00 -7.95 0.93
N VAL A 17 -5.58 -9.05 0.33
CA VAL A 17 -5.66 -9.27 -1.11
C VAL A 17 -6.58 -10.45 -1.39
N ASN A 18 -7.69 -10.19 -2.06
CA ASN A 18 -8.54 -11.22 -2.62
C ASN A 18 -8.13 -11.48 -4.07
N VAL A 19 -7.63 -12.66 -4.34
CA VAL A 19 -7.24 -13.12 -5.67
C VAL A 19 -8.43 -13.85 -6.29
N LYS A 20 -8.88 -13.40 -7.44
CA LYS A 20 -10.01 -13.98 -8.17
C LYS A 20 -9.59 -14.43 -9.56
N ASP A 21 -10.03 -15.61 -9.96
CA ASP A 21 -9.89 -16.10 -11.32
C ASP A 21 -11.30 -16.20 -11.95
N TYR A 22 -11.51 -15.50 -13.06
CA TYR A 22 -12.83 -15.39 -13.71
C TYR A 22 -13.96 -14.98 -12.74
N ASN A 23 -13.68 -14.03 -11.81
CA ASN A 23 -14.57 -13.56 -10.75
C ASN A 23 -14.85 -14.55 -9.61
N LEU A 24 -14.24 -15.71 -9.60
CA LEU A 24 -14.31 -16.66 -8.48
C LEU A 24 -13.14 -16.44 -7.54
N LEU A 25 -13.42 -16.33 -6.25
CA LEU A 25 -12.38 -16.17 -5.23
C LEU A 25 -11.48 -17.42 -5.21
N ARG A 26 -10.19 -17.24 -5.52
CA ARG A 26 -9.17 -18.29 -5.44
C ARG A 26 -8.56 -18.36 -4.06
N GLU A 27 -8.15 -17.21 -3.52
CA GLU A 27 -7.49 -17.13 -2.23
C GLU A 27 -7.61 -15.73 -1.63
N THR A 28 -7.43 -15.64 -0.31
CA THR A 28 -7.30 -14.38 0.41
C THR A 28 -5.97 -14.36 1.15
N ILE A 29 -5.16 -13.35 0.90
CA ILE A 29 -3.85 -13.15 1.54
C ILE A 29 -3.94 -11.94 2.46
N THR A 30 -3.53 -12.11 3.71
CA THR A 30 -3.44 -11.01 4.68
C THR A 30 -1.99 -10.83 5.09
N THR A 31 -1.50 -9.59 5.02
CA THR A 31 -0.14 -9.25 5.40
C THR A 31 -0.08 -7.86 6.05
N HIS A 32 1.06 -7.53 6.65
CA HIS A 32 1.28 -6.25 7.31
C HIS A 32 2.19 -5.38 6.45
N ASN A 33 1.88 -4.09 6.39
CA ASN A 33 2.70 -3.14 5.65
C ASN A 33 3.78 -2.50 6.53
N SER A 34 4.88 -2.12 5.88
CA SER A 34 5.89 -1.22 6.44
C SER A 34 5.67 0.18 5.88
N SER A 35 5.60 1.17 6.77
CA SER A 35 5.41 2.56 6.38
C SER A 35 6.75 3.26 6.18
N THR A 36 6.79 4.17 5.23
CA THR A 36 7.98 5.01 4.99
C THR A 36 7.94 6.29 5.83
N VAL A 37 9.09 6.96 5.94
CA VAL A 37 9.20 8.29 6.57
C VAL A 37 8.29 9.32 5.86
N LEU A 38 7.96 9.09 4.59
CA LEU A 38 7.08 9.98 3.83
C LEU A 38 5.64 9.99 4.36
N LEU A 39 5.15 8.86 4.88
CA LEU A 39 3.85 8.83 5.54
C LEU A 39 3.84 9.72 6.79
N CYS A 40 4.90 9.69 7.58
CA CYS A 40 5.03 10.57 8.74
C CYS A 40 5.07 12.05 8.34
N ARG A 41 5.76 12.39 7.25
CA ARG A 41 5.79 13.75 6.71
C ARG A 41 4.42 14.20 6.21
N PHE A 42 3.71 13.33 5.51
CA PHE A 42 2.33 13.61 5.09
C PHE A 42 1.42 13.93 6.27
N LEU A 43 1.47 13.11 7.34
CA LEU A 43 0.69 13.36 8.55
C LEU A 43 1.05 14.67 9.22
N ARG A 44 2.35 15.00 9.30
CA ARG A 44 2.82 16.30 9.80
C ARG A 44 2.25 17.45 8.98
N ASP A 45 2.35 17.38 7.65
CA ASP A 45 1.92 18.44 6.75
C ASP A 45 0.39 18.63 6.80
N ALA A 46 -0.37 17.55 6.97
CA ALA A 46 -1.79 17.58 7.21
C ALA A 46 -2.14 18.33 8.53
N LEU A 47 -1.39 18.06 9.61
CA LEU A 47 -1.62 18.67 10.90
C LEU A 47 -1.35 20.18 10.93
N ILE A 48 -0.39 20.67 10.13
CA ILE A 48 -0.09 22.11 10.03
C ILE A 48 -0.93 22.84 8.99
N GLY A 49 -1.91 22.16 8.37
CA GLY A 49 -2.81 22.74 7.38
C GLY A 49 -2.17 23.03 6.02
N ALA A 50 -1.09 22.35 5.68
CA ALA A 50 -0.51 22.40 4.35
C ALA A 50 -1.50 21.87 3.31
N ASN A 51 -1.36 22.30 2.05
CA ASN A 51 -2.15 21.73 0.96
C ASN A 51 -1.69 20.29 0.68
N ILE A 52 -2.48 19.31 1.14
CA ILE A 52 -2.17 17.88 1.05
C ILE A 52 -2.91 17.16 -0.08
N VAL A 53 -3.73 17.86 -0.86
CA VAL A 53 -4.59 17.22 -1.88
C VAL A 53 -3.79 16.33 -2.85
N ASP A 54 -2.62 16.80 -3.27
CA ASP A 54 -1.74 16.04 -4.17
C ASP A 54 -0.85 15.03 -3.42
N LEU A 55 -0.95 14.97 -2.10
CA LEU A 55 -0.16 14.09 -1.23
C LEU A 55 -0.98 12.93 -0.63
N ILE A 56 -2.28 12.88 -0.91
CA ILE A 56 -3.15 11.82 -0.37
C ILE A 56 -2.77 10.48 -1.00
N PRO A 57 -2.54 9.43 -0.21
CA PRO A 57 -2.33 8.08 -0.76
C PRO A 57 -3.54 7.66 -1.59
N ASP A 58 -3.34 7.32 -2.84
CA ASP A 58 -4.45 7.00 -3.75
C ASP A 58 -4.13 5.95 -4.81
N ARG A 59 -2.89 5.49 -4.90
CA ARG A 59 -2.48 4.52 -5.92
C ARG A 59 -1.69 3.35 -5.36
N ILE A 60 -1.98 2.18 -5.92
CA ILE A 60 -1.26 0.95 -5.64
C ILE A 60 -0.52 0.49 -6.89
N VAL A 61 0.70 0.04 -6.71
CA VAL A 61 1.56 -0.51 -7.78
C VAL A 61 2.01 -1.90 -7.37
N PRO A 62 1.58 -2.95 -8.08
CA PRO A 62 2.12 -4.29 -7.86
C PRO A 62 3.56 -4.37 -8.38
N PHE A 63 4.39 -5.18 -7.72
CA PHE A 63 5.77 -5.38 -8.13
C PHE A 63 6.20 -6.84 -8.13
N MET A 64 7.19 -7.15 -8.97
CA MET A 64 7.99 -8.38 -8.94
C MET A 64 9.30 -8.11 -8.21
N MET A 65 9.82 -9.10 -7.52
CA MET A 65 11.19 -9.09 -7.02
C MET A 65 12.14 -9.63 -8.09
N ASP A 66 13.27 -8.96 -8.26
CA ASP A 66 14.38 -9.48 -9.03
C ASP A 66 15.22 -10.37 -8.10
N GLU A 67 15.00 -11.68 -8.14
CA GLU A 67 15.64 -12.65 -7.24
C GLU A 67 17.17 -12.62 -7.35
N ASP A 68 17.72 -12.30 -8.53
CA ASP A 68 19.18 -12.26 -8.76
C ASP A 68 19.86 -11.09 -8.05
N LYS A 69 19.09 -10.06 -7.65
CA LYS A 69 19.61 -8.85 -7.01
C LYS A 69 19.23 -8.72 -5.54
N PHE A 70 18.44 -9.65 -5.02
CA PHE A 70 17.91 -9.59 -3.66
C PHE A 70 18.88 -10.22 -2.65
N ASN A 71 20.11 -9.69 -2.57
CA ASN A 71 21.12 -10.19 -1.62
C ASN A 71 21.06 -9.52 -0.25
N ASP A 72 20.30 -8.43 -0.08
CA ASP A 72 20.16 -7.74 1.21
C ASP A 72 18.77 -7.10 1.33
N PRO A 73 17.88 -7.69 2.16
CA PRO A 73 16.50 -7.18 2.35
C PRO A 73 16.45 -5.76 2.93
N GLU A 74 17.51 -5.30 3.59
CA GLU A 74 17.50 -4.01 4.29
C GLU A 74 18.03 -2.86 3.43
N GLN A 75 18.84 -3.13 2.40
CA GLN A 75 19.57 -2.05 1.76
C GLN A 75 18.87 -1.33 0.61
N HIS A 76 18.05 -1.96 -0.23
CA HIS A 76 17.48 -1.26 -1.40
C HIS A 76 16.23 -1.94 -1.98
N ILE A 77 15.18 -2.00 -1.19
CA ILE A 77 13.88 -2.54 -1.60
C ILE A 77 13.37 -1.92 -2.92
N GLU A 78 13.64 -0.62 -3.15
CA GLU A 78 13.18 0.07 -4.36
C GLU A 78 13.99 -0.30 -5.62
N GLN A 79 15.27 -0.63 -5.47
CA GLN A 79 16.16 -0.90 -6.60
C GLN A 79 16.03 -2.33 -7.13
N ASN A 80 15.53 -3.24 -6.30
CA ASN A 80 15.43 -4.67 -6.62
C ASN A 80 14.00 -5.10 -6.99
N THR A 81 13.11 -4.16 -7.26
CA THR A 81 11.73 -4.44 -7.63
C THR A 81 11.40 -3.86 -9.00
N THR A 82 10.73 -4.63 -9.84
CA THR A 82 10.19 -4.18 -11.12
C THR A 82 8.68 -4.00 -10.99
N ASN A 83 8.19 -2.82 -11.32
CA ASN A 83 6.76 -2.57 -11.29
C ASN A 83 6.07 -3.28 -12.45
N LEU A 84 4.94 -3.94 -12.17
CA LEU A 84 4.13 -4.60 -13.20
C LEU A 84 3.26 -3.61 -13.96
N ILE A 85 2.94 -2.49 -13.34
CA ILE A 85 2.08 -1.44 -13.89
C ILE A 85 2.77 -0.10 -13.66
N ASP A 86 3.15 0.59 -14.73
CA ASP A 86 3.95 1.81 -14.66
C ASP A 86 3.26 2.96 -13.91
N TYR A 87 1.94 3.09 -14.07
CA TYR A 87 1.18 4.20 -13.50
C TYR A 87 0.37 3.84 -12.25
N GLY A 88 0.40 2.56 -11.83
CA GLY A 88 -0.40 2.08 -10.73
C GLY A 88 -1.90 2.12 -10.98
N VAL A 89 -2.66 1.65 -10.00
CA VAL A 89 -4.13 1.62 -10.03
C VAL A 89 -4.65 2.54 -8.95
N GLN A 90 -5.58 3.43 -9.33
CA GLN A 90 -6.20 4.36 -8.38
C GLN A 90 -7.16 3.64 -7.43
N ALA A 91 -7.31 4.19 -6.23
CA ALA A 91 -8.27 3.69 -5.26
C ALA A 91 -9.70 3.81 -5.83
N SER A 92 -10.42 2.69 -5.80
CA SER A 92 -11.82 2.59 -6.19
C SER A 92 -12.78 2.97 -5.03
N GLY A 93 -12.30 2.94 -3.79
CA GLY A 93 -13.06 3.29 -2.61
C GLY A 93 -12.16 3.72 -1.45
N ARG A 94 -12.73 4.54 -0.57
CA ARG A 94 -12.10 4.98 0.68
C ARG A 94 -13.12 4.91 1.79
N VAL A 95 -12.77 4.25 2.87
CA VAL A 95 -13.61 4.15 4.07
C VAL A 95 -12.81 4.68 5.25
N ASN A 96 -13.41 5.62 5.97
CA ASN A 96 -12.90 6.03 7.26
C ASN A 96 -13.50 5.06 8.29
N ASP A 97 -12.70 4.14 8.78
CA ASP A 97 -13.12 3.22 9.82
C ASP A 97 -13.17 4.01 11.14
N GLY A 98 -14.29 4.69 11.36
CA GLY A 98 -14.55 5.47 12.57
C GLY A 98 -14.34 4.59 13.81
N ASN A 99 -13.21 4.76 14.46
CA ASN A 99 -12.89 3.97 15.63
C ASN A 99 -13.64 4.57 16.82
N THR A 100 -14.48 3.79 17.45
CA THR A 100 -15.14 4.12 18.72
C THR A 100 -14.16 4.18 19.90
N ASP A 101 -12.95 3.73 19.68
CA ASP A 101 -11.85 3.79 20.62
C ASP A 101 -10.94 4.98 20.25
N ASN A 102 -11.00 6.07 21.01
CA ASN A 102 -10.20 7.29 20.80
C ASN A 102 -8.68 7.09 20.82
N THR A 103 -8.21 5.85 20.81
CA THR A 103 -6.79 5.47 20.85
C THR A 103 -6.19 5.21 19.47
N LYS A 104 -7.02 5.05 18.43
CA LYS A 104 -6.57 4.73 17.08
C LYS A 104 -7.45 5.41 16.05
N ALA A 105 -6.86 5.82 14.96
CA ALA A 105 -7.57 6.24 13.75
C ALA A 105 -7.15 5.34 12.59
N SER A 106 -8.10 4.85 11.81
CA SER A 106 -7.81 4.01 10.65
C SER A 106 -8.57 4.47 9.42
N ALA A 107 -7.98 4.23 8.26
CA ALA A 107 -8.60 4.45 6.97
C ALA A 107 -8.25 3.28 6.05
N THR A 108 -9.25 2.76 5.34
CA THR A 108 -9.08 1.69 4.37
C THR A 108 -9.24 2.23 2.96
N LEU A 109 -8.25 1.95 2.12
CA LEU A 109 -8.26 2.20 0.69
C LEU A 109 -8.54 0.88 -0.03
N SER A 110 -9.48 0.90 -0.97
CA SER A 110 -9.82 -0.26 -1.80
C SER A 110 -9.35 -0.05 -3.23
N PHE A 111 -8.74 -1.07 -3.81
CA PHE A 111 -8.22 -1.07 -5.18
C PHE A 111 -8.72 -2.30 -5.91
N LEU A 112 -9.10 -2.10 -7.17
CA LEU A 112 -9.45 -3.18 -8.08
C LEU A 112 -8.44 -3.20 -9.22
N ILE A 113 -7.65 -4.28 -9.32
CA ILE A 113 -6.72 -4.50 -10.42
C ILE A 113 -7.36 -5.51 -11.37
N PRO A 114 -7.87 -5.08 -12.51
CA PRO A 114 -8.54 -5.97 -13.46
C PRO A 114 -7.52 -6.86 -14.17
N ASN A 115 -8.00 -8.00 -14.69
CA ASN A 115 -7.18 -8.93 -15.45
C ASN A 115 -6.51 -8.32 -16.69
N SER A 116 -7.10 -7.28 -17.27
CA SER A 116 -6.55 -6.58 -18.43
C SER A 116 -5.22 -5.85 -18.15
N LEU A 117 -4.92 -5.56 -16.88
CA LEU A 117 -3.67 -4.94 -16.44
C LEU A 117 -2.64 -5.95 -15.96
N LEU A 118 -2.99 -7.22 -15.85
CA LEU A 118 -2.13 -8.28 -15.34
C LEU A 118 -1.73 -9.23 -16.47
N GLN A 119 -0.44 -9.47 -16.62
CA GLN A 119 0.07 -10.43 -17.60
C GLN A 119 0.15 -11.83 -16.99
N SER A 120 -0.49 -12.80 -17.63
CA SER A 120 -0.42 -14.21 -17.23
C SER A 120 1.03 -14.72 -17.23
N GLY A 121 1.40 -15.49 -16.24
CA GLY A 121 2.74 -16.00 -16.02
C GLY A 121 3.65 -15.12 -15.16
N THR A 122 3.19 -13.92 -14.78
CA THR A 122 3.94 -13.06 -13.86
C THR A 122 3.68 -13.47 -12.41
N VAL A 123 4.62 -13.10 -11.52
CA VAL A 123 4.52 -13.37 -10.08
C VAL A 123 4.56 -12.05 -9.32
N ILE A 124 3.50 -11.74 -8.59
CA ILE A 124 3.42 -10.53 -7.77
C ILE A 124 3.95 -10.86 -6.38
N HIS A 125 5.00 -10.16 -5.96
CA HIS A 125 5.64 -10.33 -4.66
C HIS A 125 5.13 -9.32 -3.61
N GLY A 126 4.46 -8.26 -4.05
CA GLY A 126 3.96 -7.24 -3.15
C GLY A 126 3.35 -6.05 -3.84
N PHE A 127 3.08 -5.02 -3.04
CA PHE A 127 2.47 -3.78 -3.49
C PHE A 127 3.15 -2.58 -2.86
N LYS A 128 3.24 -1.50 -3.61
CA LYS A 128 3.69 -0.18 -3.16
C LYS A 128 2.50 0.76 -3.15
N LEU A 129 2.35 1.56 -2.10
CA LEU A 129 1.33 2.59 -1.97
C LEU A 129 1.93 3.96 -2.25
N TYR A 130 1.40 4.64 -3.24
CA TYR A 130 1.83 5.96 -3.68
C TYR A 130 0.78 7.03 -3.49
N SER A 131 1.24 8.28 -3.45
CA SER A 131 0.38 9.45 -3.45
C SER A 131 0.43 10.19 -4.78
N GLY A 132 -0.65 10.92 -5.03
CA GLY A 132 -0.65 12.09 -5.87
C GLY A 132 -0.58 11.83 -7.36
N LYS A 133 -0.44 12.94 -8.07
CA LYS A 133 -0.28 12.96 -9.51
C LYS A 133 1.10 12.46 -9.92
N LEU A 134 1.19 11.90 -11.11
CA LEU A 134 2.41 11.33 -11.71
C LEU A 134 3.69 12.19 -11.57
N SER A 135 3.57 13.51 -11.49
CA SER A 135 4.69 14.43 -11.36
C SER A 135 5.29 14.54 -9.95
N ASN A 136 4.57 14.05 -8.92
CA ASN A 136 4.94 14.17 -7.51
C ASN A 136 4.77 12.86 -6.75
N GLU A 137 5.01 11.73 -7.41
CA GLU A 137 4.85 10.42 -6.80
C GLU A 137 5.72 10.24 -5.55
N LYS A 138 5.09 9.85 -4.46
CA LYS A 138 5.76 9.53 -3.21
C LYS A 138 5.29 8.18 -2.73
N MET A 139 6.22 7.27 -2.50
CA MET A 139 5.93 5.99 -1.91
C MET A 139 5.74 6.13 -0.41
N TYR A 140 4.54 5.84 0.09
CA TYR A 140 4.20 5.93 1.51
C TYR A 140 4.37 4.63 2.25
N ALA A 141 4.11 3.54 1.60
CA ALA A 141 4.22 2.23 2.22
C ALA A 141 4.52 1.16 1.18
N ILE A 142 5.11 0.08 1.65
CA ILE A 142 5.36 -1.12 0.88
C ILE A 142 4.90 -2.34 1.67
N VAL A 143 4.40 -3.33 0.97
CA VAL A 143 4.03 -4.61 1.56
C VAL A 143 4.61 -5.74 0.72
N PHE A 144 5.19 -6.71 1.39
CA PHE A 144 5.60 -8.00 0.81
C PHE A 144 4.56 -9.04 1.16
N LEU A 145 4.20 -9.84 0.17
CA LEU A 145 3.29 -10.97 0.36
C LEU A 145 4.07 -12.15 0.91
N ASN A 146 3.56 -12.78 1.96
CA ASN A 146 4.14 -14.02 2.49
C ASN A 146 4.09 -15.15 1.44
N ASN A 147 3.03 -15.14 0.62
CA ASN A 147 2.86 -16.04 -0.51
C ASN A 147 2.70 -15.20 -1.78
N PRO A 148 3.68 -15.21 -2.69
CA PRO A 148 3.57 -14.49 -3.96
C PRO A 148 2.39 -15.00 -4.79
N ILE A 149 1.74 -14.09 -5.52
CA ILE A 149 0.58 -14.39 -6.34
C ILE A 149 1.05 -14.71 -7.76
N THR A 150 0.85 -15.94 -8.21
CA THR A 150 1.02 -16.28 -9.63
C THR A 150 -0.21 -15.82 -10.41
N VAL A 151 -0.01 -14.96 -11.39
CA VAL A 151 -1.05 -14.48 -12.29
C VAL A 151 -1.32 -15.55 -13.35
N VAL A 152 -2.56 -16.04 -13.40
CA VAL A 152 -3.06 -16.90 -14.47
C VAL A 152 -4.06 -16.14 -15.35
N GLN A 153 -4.48 -16.75 -16.45
CA GLN A 153 -5.49 -16.13 -17.30
C GLN A 153 -6.78 -15.88 -16.50
N GLY A 154 -7.33 -14.67 -16.60
CA GLY A 154 -8.53 -14.27 -15.87
C GLY A 154 -8.31 -13.80 -14.43
N THR A 155 -7.06 -13.76 -13.95
CA THR A 155 -6.76 -13.26 -12.61
C THR A 155 -7.08 -11.78 -12.49
N SER A 156 -7.80 -11.41 -11.44
CA SER A 156 -8.02 -10.04 -10.98
C SER A 156 -7.76 -9.97 -9.47
N LEU A 157 -7.41 -8.78 -8.96
CA LEU A 157 -7.10 -8.59 -7.56
C LEU A 157 -7.97 -7.50 -6.96
N GLU A 158 -8.53 -7.78 -5.78
CA GLU A 158 -9.14 -6.76 -4.91
C GLU A 158 -8.22 -6.57 -3.72
N VAL A 159 -7.67 -5.38 -3.58
CA VAL A 159 -6.72 -5.06 -2.51
C VAL A 159 -7.34 -4.05 -1.56
N SER A 160 -7.43 -4.40 -0.28
CA SER A 160 -7.86 -3.51 0.79
C SER A 160 -6.64 -3.16 1.64
N TRP A 161 -6.27 -1.88 1.65
CA TRP A 161 -5.12 -1.38 2.39
C TRP A 161 -5.58 -0.51 3.54
N THR A 162 -5.43 -1.00 4.76
CA THR A 162 -5.79 -0.27 5.97
C THR A 162 -4.54 0.40 6.56
N LEU A 163 -4.61 1.70 6.73
CA LEU A 163 -3.62 2.50 7.44
C LEU A 163 -4.15 2.78 8.85
N VAL A 164 -3.34 2.51 9.86
CA VAL A 164 -3.68 2.75 11.26
C VAL A 164 -2.70 3.75 11.86
N VAL A 165 -3.23 4.76 12.52
CA VAL A 165 -2.47 5.75 13.29
C VAL A 165 -2.86 5.62 14.75
N SER A 166 -1.90 5.37 15.62
CA SER A 166 -2.12 5.29 17.06
C SER A 166 -1.18 6.23 17.81
N PRO A 167 -1.66 6.94 18.83
CA PRO A 167 -0.77 7.66 19.75
C PRO A 167 0.11 6.65 20.49
N LYS A 168 1.33 7.07 20.79
CA LYS A 168 2.27 6.31 21.61
C LYS A 168 1.91 6.42 23.08
#